data_48069416b2b12c50e321319ea62eb434
#
_entry.id   48069416b2b12c50e321319ea62eb434
#
_cell.length_a   1.000
_cell.length_b   1.000
_cell.length_c   1.000
_cell.angle_alpha   90.00
_cell.angle_beta   90.00
_cell.angle_gamma   90.00
#
_symmetry.space_group_name_H-M   'P 1'
#
loop_
_entity.id
_entity.type
_entity.pdbx_description
1 polymer ?
#
loop_
_entity_poly.entity_id
_entity_poly.type
_entity_poly.pdbx_seq_one_letter_code
_entity_poly.pdbx_strand_id
1 'polypeptide(L)'
;MKPRNPLHFDRRHDGGPFDIVGDVHGCAGELEILLDKLGYEISHRGAEGERHYDVAHPEDRRVVFLGDLVDRGPRSPDVLRLVMAMVEAGRALCVTGNHDDKLRRWLLGRDVKVSHGLADTIEQIEAQPAGFRDTLHDFLDRLPHHQVLDGGRLIVAHAGLVEELHYEMGGRARGFALYGATTGEQDEYGLPVRLEWANEYGGEAHIVYGHMAVTEAVWNNRTICIDTGCVFGGQLTALRWPERELVEVEALETYYASLRPRQARAVR
;
A
#
# COMPACT_ATOMS: atom_id res chain seq x y z
N MET A 1 6.69 26.53 -4.81
CA MET A 1 7.44 25.62 -3.88
C MET A 1 8.55 24.92 -4.65
N LYS A 2 9.74 24.76 -4.09
CA LYS A 2 10.77 23.91 -4.73
C LYS A 2 10.31 22.45 -4.57
N PRO A 3 10.34 21.64 -5.64
CA PRO A 3 10.01 20.22 -5.51
C PRO A 3 10.98 19.60 -4.50
N ARG A 4 10.45 18.95 -3.47
CA ARG A 4 11.25 18.11 -2.58
C ARG A 4 11.75 16.92 -3.40
N ASN A 5 12.99 16.47 -3.18
CA ASN A 5 13.53 15.32 -3.90
C ASN A 5 12.60 14.10 -3.72
N PRO A 6 12.29 13.36 -4.79
CA PRO A 6 11.53 12.12 -4.67
C PRO A 6 12.25 11.12 -3.78
N LEU A 7 11.51 10.29 -3.08
CA LEU A 7 12.08 9.18 -2.32
C LEU A 7 12.70 8.17 -3.30
N HIS A 8 13.89 7.67 -2.95
CA HIS A 8 14.58 6.72 -3.82
C HIS A 8 13.84 5.39 -3.89
N PHE A 9 13.67 4.86 -5.09
CA PHE A 9 13.09 3.53 -5.34
C PHE A 9 14.15 2.42 -5.29
N ASP A 10 15.37 2.68 -5.78
CA ASP A 10 16.48 1.73 -5.75
C ASP A 10 17.21 1.86 -4.42
N ARG A 11 16.90 0.96 -3.52
CA ARG A 11 17.48 0.83 -2.19
C ARG A 11 18.10 -0.55 -1.98
N ARG A 12 18.74 -1.09 -3.02
CA ARG A 12 19.42 -2.41 -2.97
C ARG A 12 20.41 -2.56 -1.82
N HIS A 13 21.01 -1.47 -1.37
CA HIS A 13 21.91 -1.46 -0.21
C HIS A 13 21.17 -1.71 1.12
N ASP A 14 19.87 -1.66 1.11
CA ASP A 14 19.01 -1.78 2.26
C ASP A 14 18.48 -3.23 2.39
N GLY A 15 19.04 -3.98 3.34
CA GLY A 15 18.78 -5.43 3.51
C GLY A 15 17.64 -5.75 4.49
N GLY A 16 17.02 -4.77 5.11
CA GLY A 16 16.01 -5.00 6.13
C GLY A 16 16.58 -5.24 7.53
N PRO A 17 15.88 -5.95 8.42
CA PRO A 17 14.63 -6.69 8.17
C PRO A 17 13.42 -5.78 7.91
N PHE A 18 12.43 -6.30 7.18
CA PHE A 18 11.20 -5.56 6.83
C PHE A 18 9.93 -6.32 7.22
N ASP A 19 8.85 -5.56 7.50
CA ASP A 19 7.49 -6.05 7.58
C ASP A 19 6.68 -5.33 6.48
N ILE A 20 6.31 -6.05 5.42
CA ILE A 20 5.60 -5.49 4.28
C ILE A 20 4.10 -5.58 4.57
N VAL A 21 3.42 -4.42 4.64
CA VAL A 21 1.99 -4.32 4.98
C VAL A 21 1.16 -4.12 3.72
N GLY A 22 0.11 -4.93 3.56
CA GLY A 22 -0.85 -4.87 2.45
C GLY A 22 -1.73 -3.62 2.45
N ASP A 23 -2.75 -3.62 1.59
CA ASP A 23 -3.64 -2.49 1.35
C ASP A 23 -4.43 -2.13 2.62
N VAL A 24 -4.26 -0.90 3.11
CA VAL A 24 -4.81 -0.47 4.42
C VAL A 24 -6.19 0.17 4.28
N HIS A 25 -6.41 0.96 3.23
CA HIS A 25 -7.70 1.59 2.94
C HIS A 25 -8.40 2.23 4.16
N GLY A 26 -7.70 3.08 4.91
CA GLY A 26 -8.29 3.78 6.06
C GLY A 26 -8.65 2.89 7.27
N CYS A 27 -8.26 1.62 7.28
CA CYS A 27 -8.45 0.68 8.39
C CYS A 27 -7.39 0.90 9.48
N ALA A 28 -7.42 2.05 10.14
CA ALA A 28 -6.40 2.46 11.10
C ALA A 28 -6.38 1.59 12.37
N GLY A 29 -7.53 1.08 12.80
CA GLY A 29 -7.62 0.18 13.96
C GLY A 29 -6.87 -1.12 13.72
N GLU A 30 -7.12 -1.75 12.56
CA GLU A 30 -6.46 -2.97 12.14
C GLU A 30 -4.97 -2.77 11.92
N LEU A 31 -4.56 -1.61 11.38
CA LEU A 31 -3.16 -1.26 11.23
C LEU A 31 -2.45 -1.14 12.58
N GLU A 32 -3.05 -0.46 13.55
CA GLU A 32 -2.53 -0.34 14.91
C GLU A 32 -2.38 -1.74 15.56
N ILE A 33 -3.40 -2.61 15.45
CA ILE A 33 -3.36 -3.99 15.96
C ILE A 33 -2.30 -4.84 15.24
N LEU A 34 -2.18 -4.70 13.91
CA LEU A 34 -1.18 -5.45 13.14
C LEU A 34 0.25 -5.05 13.53
N LEU A 35 0.51 -3.76 13.68
CA LEU A 35 1.83 -3.26 14.10
C LEU A 35 2.19 -3.73 15.52
N ASP A 36 1.24 -3.70 16.47
CA ASP A 36 1.43 -4.26 17.81
C ASP A 36 1.77 -5.77 17.75
N LYS A 37 1.02 -6.54 16.96
CA LYS A 37 1.26 -7.97 16.74
C LYS A 37 2.62 -8.26 16.09
N LEU A 38 3.12 -7.36 15.27
CA LEU A 38 4.45 -7.43 14.66
C LEU A 38 5.57 -7.05 15.64
N GLY A 39 5.24 -6.46 16.79
CA GLY A 39 6.19 -6.05 17.84
C GLY A 39 6.56 -4.58 17.81
N TYR A 40 5.85 -3.73 17.08
CA TYR A 40 6.08 -2.29 17.09
C TYR A 40 5.44 -1.66 18.34
N GLU A 41 6.18 -0.77 18.99
CA GLU A 41 5.69 0.08 20.05
C GLU A 41 5.02 1.31 19.43
N ILE A 42 3.72 1.49 19.70
CA ILE A 42 2.93 2.58 19.16
C ILE A 42 2.55 3.53 20.28
N SER A 43 2.89 4.80 20.13
CA SER A 43 2.38 5.87 20.97
C SER A 43 1.80 6.99 20.12
N HIS A 44 0.77 7.67 20.62
CA HIS A 44 0.19 8.81 19.93
C HIS A 44 -0.34 9.85 20.92
N ARG A 45 -0.46 11.10 20.43
CA ARG A 45 -1.07 12.24 21.12
C ARG A 45 -2.11 12.87 20.21
N GLY A 46 -3.14 13.44 20.80
CA GLY A 46 -4.26 14.06 20.08
C GLY A 46 -5.47 13.15 19.96
N ALA A 47 -6.58 13.71 19.50
CA ALA A 47 -7.82 13.00 19.25
C ALA A 47 -7.74 12.18 17.94
N GLU A 48 -8.69 11.27 17.77
CA GLU A 48 -8.88 10.54 16.52
C GLU A 48 -9.02 11.52 15.35
N GLY A 49 -8.39 11.21 14.22
CA GLY A 49 -8.29 12.07 13.05
C GLY A 49 -7.19 13.16 13.14
N GLU A 50 -6.67 13.48 14.33
CA GLU A 50 -5.61 14.47 14.55
C GLU A 50 -4.39 13.88 15.29
N ARG A 51 -4.25 12.57 15.34
CA ARG A 51 -3.19 11.89 16.09
C ARG A 51 -1.80 12.23 15.55
N HIS A 52 -0.88 12.45 16.47
CA HIS A 52 0.55 12.49 16.19
C HIS A 52 1.17 11.18 16.68
N TYR A 53 1.58 10.35 15.75
CA TYR A 53 2.13 9.03 16.02
C TYR A 53 3.64 9.05 16.22
N ASP A 54 4.12 8.20 17.13
CA ASP A 54 5.51 7.75 17.24
C ASP A 54 5.48 6.22 17.30
N VAL A 55 6.10 5.58 16.29
CA VAL A 55 6.06 4.12 16.11
C VAL A 55 7.48 3.64 15.88
N ALA A 56 7.92 2.66 16.66
CA ALA A 56 9.27 2.07 16.55
C ALA A 56 9.23 0.57 16.82
N HIS A 57 10.18 -0.16 16.26
CA HIS A 57 10.41 -1.56 16.59
C HIS A 57 11.69 -1.68 17.42
N PRO A 58 11.72 -2.44 18.54
CA PRO A 58 12.88 -2.54 19.42
C PRO A 58 14.11 -3.17 18.74
N GLU A 59 13.91 -3.94 17.67
CA GLU A 59 14.97 -4.55 16.87
C GLU A 59 15.21 -3.81 15.54
N ASP A 60 14.84 -2.52 15.44
CA ASP A 60 15.01 -1.69 14.24
C ASP A 60 14.40 -2.27 12.95
N ARG A 61 13.40 -3.16 13.05
CA ARG A 61 12.63 -3.60 11.89
C ARG A 61 11.89 -2.40 11.29
N ARG A 62 11.71 -2.40 9.98
CA ARG A 62 11.02 -1.30 9.29
C ARG A 62 9.84 -1.81 8.49
N VAL A 63 8.80 -0.99 8.46
CA VAL A 63 7.62 -1.28 7.64
C VAL A 63 7.86 -0.86 6.19
N VAL A 64 7.31 -1.64 5.24
CA VAL A 64 7.14 -1.22 3.84
C VAL A 64 5.65 -1.27 3.51
N PHE A 65 5.03 -0.11 3.33
CA PHE A 65 3.61 -0.03 2.95
C PHE A 65 3.43 -0.20 1.44
N LEU A 66 2.49 -1.06 1.03
CA LEU A 66 2.16 -1.33 -0.37
C LEU A 66 1.35 -0.23 -1.07
N GLY A 67 1.03 0.85 -0.37
CA GLY A 67 0.10 1.87 -0.86
C GLY A 67 -1.35 1.51 -0.58
N ASP A 68 -2.27 2.17 -1.32
CA ASP A 68 -3.70 2.15 -1.06
C ASP A 68 -4.01 2.39 0.43
N LEU A 69 -3.44 3.49 0.93
CA LEU A 69 -3.59 3.92 2.32
C LEU A 69 -4.98 4.48 2.61
N VAL A 70 -5.68 4.95 1.59
CA VAL A 70 -6.90 5.74 1.66
C VAL A 70 -8.07 5.07 0.96
N ASP A 71 -9.23 5.71 1.04
CA ASP A 71 -10.51 5.33 0.46
C ASP A 71 -11.19 4.13 1.16
N ARG A 72 -12.52 4.13 1.14
CA ARG A 72 -13.40 3.06 1.61
C ARG A 72 -13.49 2.94 3.14
N GLY A 73 -12.39 3.03 3.84
CA GLY A 73 -12.34 2.86 5.29
C GLY A 73 -12.55 4.16 6.08
N PRO A 74 -12.80 4.03 7.39
CA PRO A 74 -13.34 5.12 8.20
C PRO A 74 -12.31 6.16 8.63
N ARG A 75 -11.00 5.84 8.63
CA ARG A 75 -9.98 6.65 9.30
C ARG A 75 -8.74 6.90 8.42
N SER A 76 -8.95 7.31 7.15
CA SER A 76 -7.85 7.64 6.23
C SER A 76 -6.85 8.68 6.79
N PRO A 77 -7.26 9.76 7.50
CA PRO A 77 -6.32 10.71 8.08
C PRO A 77 -5.38 10.09 9.13
N ASP A 78 -5.87 9.17 9.97
CA ASP A 78 -5.03 8.51 10.98
C ASP A 78 -4.01 7.56 10.33
N VAL A 79 -4.42 6.78 9.32
CA VAL A 79 -3.48 5.96 8.53
C VAL A 79 -2.41 6.84 7.90
N LEU A 80 -2.80 7.93 7.24
CA LEU A 80 -1.86 8.85 6.60
C LEU A 80 -0.89 9.47 7.60
N ARG A 81 -1.36 9.91 8.78
CA ARG A 81 -0.50 10.48 9.83
C ARG A 81 0.49 9.47 10.37
N LEU A 82 0.05 8.22 10.62
CA LEU A 82 0.90 7.14 11.08
C LEU A 82 1.99 6.83 10.05
N VAL A 83 1.60 6.61 8.79
CA VAL A 83 2.55 6.28 7.71
C VAL A 83 3.53 7.44 7.46
N MET A 84 3.04 8.69 7.40
CA MET A 84 3.90 9.87 7.24
C MET A 84 4.92 9.98 8.37
N ALA A 85 4.48 9.80 9.63
CA ALA A 85 5.37 9.88 10.80
C ALA A 85 6.47 8.80 10.73
N MET A 86 6.11 7.56 10.40
CA MET A 86 7.09 6.47 10.27
C MET A 86 8.07 6.70 9.12
N VAL A 87 7.60 7.17 7.95
CA VAL A 87 8.46 7.43 6.79
C VAL A 87 9.40 8.61 7.06
N GLU A 88 8.92 9.68 7.68
CA GLU A 88 9.75 10.84 8.05
C GLU A 88 10.80 10.49 9.10
N ALA A 89 10.49 9.60 10.02
CA ALA A 89 11.43 9.08 11.02
C ALA A 89 12.41 8.04 10.44
N GLY A 90 12.29 7.64 9.17
CA GLY A 90 13.12 6.59 8.55
C GLY A 90 12.79 5.17 9.01
N ARG A 91 11.67 4.98 9.71
CA ARG A 91 11.19 3.70 10.26
C ARG A 91 10.26 2.95 9.31
N ALA A 92 9.87 3.59 8.21
CA ALA A 92 9.11 2.95 7.14
C ALA A 92 9.53 3.42 5.75
N LEU A 93 9.19 2.59 4.78
CA LEU A 93 9.13 2.91 3.36
C LEU A 93 7.65 2.82 2.93
N CYS A 94 7.32 3.50 1.85
CA CYS A 94 5.97 3.43 1.27
C CYS A 94 6.07 3.53 -0.25
N VAL A 95 5.33 2.71 -0.97
CA VAL A 95 5.08 2.89 -2.40
C VAL A 95 3.70 3.49 -2.59
N THR A 96 3.46 4.15 -3.71
CA THR A 96 2.15 4.71 -4.02
C THR A 96 1.22 3.63 -4.56
N GLY A 97 0.00 3.55 -4.05
CA GLY A 97 -1.10 2.80 -4.63
C GLY A 97 -1.91 3.63 -5.64
N ASN A 98 -2.83 3.02 -6.35
CA ASN A 98 -3.66 3.73 -7.32
C ASN A 98 -4.68 4.66 -6.65
N HIS A 99 -5.15 4.35 -5.44
CA HIS A 99 -6.00 5.22 -4.64
C HIS A 99 -5.24 6.45 -4.14
N ASP A 100 -4.01 6.27 -3.68
CA ASP A 100 -3.13 7.35 -3.26
C ASP A 100 -2.80 8.29 -4.41
N ASP A 101 -2.50 7.75 -5.61
CA ASP A 101 -2.25 8.57 -6.80
C ASP A 101 -3.49 9.36 -7.24
N LYS A 102 -4.66 8.76 -7.13
CA LYS A 102 -5.92 9.41 -7.44
C LYS A 102 -6.18 10.57 -6.48
N LEU A 103 -5.96 10.37 -5.17
CA LEU A 103 -6.04 11.41 -4.15
C LEU A 103 -5.01 12.53 -4.42
N ARG A 104 -3.75 12.17 -4.72
CA ARG A 104 -2.70 13.13 -5.07
C ARG A 104 -3.12 14.02 -6.25
N ARG A 105 -3.70 13.43 -7.30
CA ARG A 105 -4.20 14.18 -8.46
C ARG A 105 -5.35 15.11 -8.11
N TRP A 106 -6.25 14.66 -7.24
CA TRP A 106 -7.34 15.51 -6.73
C TRP A 106 -6.79 16.70 -5.91
N LEU A 107 -5.82 16.46 -5.02
CA LEU A 107 -5.16 17.50 -4.24
C LEU A 107 -4.51 18.59 -5.13
N LEU A 108 -4.03 18.20 -6.32
CA LEU A 108 -3.52 19.12 -7.36
C LEU A 108 -4.62 19.86 -8.14
N GLY A 109 -5.89 19.66 -7.82
CA GLY A 109 -7.01 20.26 -8.53
C GLY A 109 -7.26 19.68 -9.93
N ARG A 110 -6.73 18.47 -10.21
CA ARG A 110 -7.01 17.78 -11.47
C ARG A 110 -8.40 17.17 -11.44
N ASP A 111 -9.04 17.14 -12.61
CA ASP A 111 -10.29 16.41 -12.77
C ASP A 111 -10.05 14.92 -12.61
N VAL A 112 -10.67 14.33 -11.57
CA VAL A 112 -10.63 12.89 -11.26
C VAL A 112 -12.04 12.39 -11.02
N LYS A 113 -12.35 11.19 -11.52
CA LYS A 113 -13.63 10.54 -11.22
C LYS A 113 -13.72 10.22 -9.73
N VAL A 114 -14.62 10.89 -9.01
CA VAL A 114 -14.89 10.63 -7.59
C VAL A 114 -15.68 9.32 -7.47
N SER A 115 -15.00 8.22 -7.16
CA SER A 115 -15.57 6.88 -7.07
C SER A 115 -14.69 5.98 -6.20
N HIS A 116 -15.19 4.83 -5.80
CA HIS A 116 -14.48 3.79 -5.03
C HIS A 116 -13.99 4.25 -3.64
N GLY A 117 -14.80 5.07 -2.95
CA GLY A 117 -14.51 5.57 -1.59
C GLY A 117 -13.78 6.91 -1.53
N LEU A 118 -13.41 7.51 -2.68
CA LEU A 118 -12.70 8.80 -2.68
C LEU A 118 -13.54 9.95 -2.09
N ALA A 119 -14.88 9.91 -2.23
CA ALA A 119 -15.75 10.94 -1.65
C ALA A 119 -15.59 11.03 -0.13
N ASP A 120 -15.62 9.89 0.55
CA ASP A 120 -15.49 9.81 2.00
C ASP A 120 -14.09 10.26 2.45
N THR A 121 -13.05 9.90 1.69
CA THR A 121 -11.68 10.37 1.95
C THR A 121 -11.56 11.88 1.80
N ILE A 122 -12.17 12.47 0.77
CA ILE A 122 -12.20 13.93 0.59
C ILE A 122 -12.83 14.61 1.81
N GLU A 123 -14.02 14.15 2.24
CA GLU A 123 -14.70 14.68 3.41
C GLU A 123 -13.83 14.59 4.69
N GLN A 124 -13.21 13.42 4.92
CA GLN A 124 -12.31 13.22 6.05
C GLN A 124 -11.09 14.17 5.99
N ILE A 125 -10.53 14.44 4.80
CA ILE A 125 -9.38 15.34 4.66
C ILE A 125 -9.78 16.81 4.77
N GLU A 126 -10.94 17.20 4.25
CA GLU A 126 -11.43 18.58 4.37
C GLU A 126 -11.78 18.95 5.82
N ALA A 127 -12.13 17.97 6.65
CA ALA A 127 -12.34 18.14 8.08
C ALA A 127 -11.02 18.33 8.87
N GLN A 128 -9.85 18.14 8.26
CA GLN A 128 -8.56 18.26 8.95
C GLN A 128 -8.14 19.72 9.16
N PRO A 129 -7.28 19.98 10.15
CA PRO A 129 -6.70 21.32 10.38
C PRO A 129 -5.99 21.87 9.14
N ALA A 130 -5.96 23.20 9.05
CA ALA A 130 -5.27 23.91 7.97
C ALA A 130 -3.81 23.45 7.86
N GLY A 131 -3.34 23.21 6.62
CA GLY A 131 -1.98 22.75 6.30
C GLY A 131 -1.84 21.23 6.20
N PHE A 132 -2.79 20.43 6.72
CA PHE A 132 -2.73 18.98 6.53
C PHE A 132 -2.77 18.59 5.05
N ARG A 133 -3.64 19.22 4.28
CA ARG A 133 -3.76 19.00 2.83
C ARG A 133 -2.46 19.22 2.08
N ASP A 134 -1.73 20.31 2.39
CA ASP A 134 -0.45 20.62 1.75
C ASP A 134 0.64 19.62 2.14
N THR A 135 0.71 19.26 3.43
CA THR A 135 1.64 18.24 3.93
C THR A 135 1.38 16.88 3.29
N LEU A 136 0.11 16.49 3.17
CA LEU A 136 -0.30 15.25 2.53
C LEU A 136 0.06 15.24 1.05
N HIS A 137 -0.21 16.34 0.33
CA HIS A 137 0.16 16.46 -1.09
C HIS A 137 1.68 16.28 -1.27
N ASP A 138 2.49 16.99 -0.47
CA ASP A 138 3.94 16.91 -0.50
C ASP A 138 4.46 15.50 -0.21
N PHE A 139 3.79 14.76 0.68
CA PHE A 139 4.11 13.38 0.98
C PHE A 139 3.81 12.45 -0.19
N LEU A 140 2.58 12.46 -0.69
CA LEU A 140 2.13 11.58 -1.78
C LEU A 140 2.89 11.83 -3.10
N ASP A 141 3.28 13.09 -3.37
CA ASP A 141 4.02 13.46 -4.61
C ASP A 141 5.46 12.92 -4.61
N ARG A 142 6.00 12.54 -3.44
CA ARG A 142 7.36 12.00 -3.29
C ARG A 142 7.42 10.47 -3.33
N LEU A 143 6.28 9.78 -3.20
CA LEU A 143 6.27 8.32 -3.13
C LEU A 143 6.70 7.69 -4.46
N PRO A 144 7.64 6.72 -4.44
CA PRO A 144 7.95 5.92 -5.60
C PRO A 144 6.80 4.94 -5.88
N HIS A 145 6.70 4.44 -7.10
CA HIS A 145 5.70 3.42 -7.45
C HIS A 145 6.16 1.99 -7.16
N HIS A 146 7.44 1.77 -6.85
CA HIS A 146 7.98 0.50 -6.35
C HIS A 146 9.28 0.73 -5.58
N GLN A 147 9.71 -0.29 -4.85
CA GLN A 147 10.99 -0.33 -4.14
C GLN A 147 11.78 -1.57 -4.58
N VAL A 148 13.08 -1.38 -4.78
CA VAL A 148 14.06 -2.46 -5.00
C VAL A 148 14.93 -2.55 -3.76
N LEU A 149 14.89 -3.66 -3.06
CA LEU A 149 15.45 -3.86 -1.72
C LEU A 149 16.35 -5.10 -1.68
N ASP A 150 17.12 -5.26 -0.60
CA ASP A 150 17.85 -6.47 -0.26
C ASP A 150 18.70 -7.05 -1.40
N GLY A 151 19.62 -6.27 -1.93
CA GLY A 151 20.47 -6.68 -3.03
C GLY A 151 19.74 -6.88 -4.37
N GLY A 152 18.49 -6.46 -4.47
CA GLY A 152 17.61 -6.73 -5.61
C GLY A 152 16.79 -8.02 -5.45
N ARG A 153 16.87 -8.70 -4.28
CA ARG A 153 16.14 -9.94 -4.00
C ARG A 153 14.68 -9.71 -3.64
N LEU A 154 14.31 -8.48 -3.27
CA LEU A 154 12.96 -8.09 -2.89
C LEU A 154 12.50 -6.88 -3.70
N ILE A 155 11.37 -7.02 -4.38
CA ILE A 155 10.64 -5.95 -5.06
C ILE A 155 9.30 -5.76 -4.35
N VAL A 156 8.98 -4.52 -4.00
CA VAL A 156 7.69 -4.15 -3.42
C VAL A 156 7.00 -3.16 -4.35
N ALA A 157 5.84 -3.53 -4.88
CA ALA A 157 5.07 -2.68 -5.81
C ALA A 157 3.58 -2.94 -5.61
N HIS A 158 2.76 -1.86 -5.65
CA HIS A 158 1.35 -1.97 -5.29
C HIS A 158 0.59 -3.05 -6.08
N ALA A 159 0.66 -3.07 -7.42
CA ALA A 159 0.00 -4.09 -8.25
C ALA A 159 0.97 -5.13 -8.85
N GLY A 160 2.19 -5.20 -8.31
CA GLY A 160 3.27 -6.06 -8.81
C GLY A 160 4.13 -5.39 -9.86
N LEU A 161 5.16 -6.13 -10.34
CA LEU A 161 6.08 -5.63 -11.34
C LEU A 161 6.79 -6.80 -12.03
N VAL A 162 6.83 -6.79 -13.38
CA VAL A 162 7.58 -7.77 -14.15
C VAL A 162 9.08 -7.45 -14.17
N GLU A 163 9.92 -8.46 -14.37
CA GLU A 163 11.37 -8.37 -14.20
C GLU A 163 12.02 -7.24 -15.01
N GLU A 164 11.58 -7.05 -16.24
CA GLU A 164 12.13 -6.04 -17.15
C GLU A 164 11.93 -4.59 -16.66
N LEU A 165 11.02 -4.40 -15.68
CA LEU A 165 10.67 -3.08 -15.16
C LEU A 165 11.26 -2.78 -13.78
N HIS A 166 11.95 -3.74 -13.14
CA HIS A 166 12.44 -3.58 -11.77
C HIS A 166 13.34 -2.36 -11.55
N TYR A 167 14.09 -1.97 -12.57
CA TYR A 167 15.04 -0.85 -12.50
C TYR A 167 14.59 0.38 -13.32
N GLU A 168 13.33 0.40 -13.76
CA GLU A 168 12.78 1.48 -14.55
C GLU A 168 11.85 2.39 -13.71
N MET A 169 11.93 3.71 -13.94
CA MET A 169 11.03 4.71 -13.33
C MET A 169 10.12 5.40 -14.36
N GLY A 170 10.07 4.90 -15.58
CA GLY A 170 9.26 5.45 -16.67
C GLY A 170 7.76 5.19 -16.51
N GLY A 171 6.98 5.81 -17.39
CA GLY A 171 5.51 5.67 -17.36
C GLY A 171 5.01 4.23 -17.48
N ARG A 172 5.76 3.35 -18.19
CA ARG A 172 5.44 1.92 -18.32
C ARG A 172 5.55 1.21 -16.98
N ALA A 173 6.68 1.37 -16.26
CA ALA A 173 6.88 0.78 -14.94
C ALA A 173 5.85 1.31 -13.95
N ARG A 174 5.61 2.65 -13.95
CA ARG A 174 4.59 3.26 -13.10
C ARG A 174 3.19 2.71 -13.38
N GLY A 175 2.79 2.59 -14.64
CA GLY A 175 1.49 2.05 -15.03
C GLY A 175 1.31 0.62 -14.55
N PHE A 176 2.32 -0.23 -14.72
CA PHE A 176 2.29 -1.60 -14.25
C PHE A 176 2.24 -1.67 -12.72
N ALA A 177 3.11 -0.95 -12.02
CA ALA A 177 3.19 -0.97 -10.56
C ALA A 177 1.89 -0.50 -9.88
N LEU A 178 1.12 0.41 -10.51
CA LEU A 178 -0.14 0.94 -9.97
C LEU A 178 -1.37 0.10 -10.34
N TYR A 179 -1.37 -0.52 -11.51
CA TYR A 179 -2.59 -1.13 -12.07
C TYR A 179 -2.41 -2.59 -12.50
N GLY A 180 -1.19 -3.11 -12.49
CA GLY A 180 -0.87 -4.42 -13.06
C GLY A 180 -1.03 -4.47 -14.57
N ALA A 181 -0.99 -5.67 -15.14
CA ALA A 181 -1.26 -5.90 -16.56
C ALA A 181 -2.77 -6.11 -16.79
N THR A 182 -3.31 -5.48 -17.83
CA THR A 182 -4.73 -5.61 -18.22
C THR A 182 -4.86 -5.94 -19.69
N THR A 183 -5.96 -6.61 -20.07
CA THR A 183 -6.29 -6.90 -21.47
C THR A 183 -6.79 -5.67 -22.23
N GLY A 184 -7.19 -4.60 -21.51
CA GLY A 184 -7.91 -3.45 -22.06
C GLY A 184 -9.42 -3.62 -22.10
N GLU A 185 -9.93 -4.80 -21.77
CA GLU A 185 -11.37 -5.10 -21.68
C GLU A 185 -11.91 -4.84 -20.27
N GLN A 186 -13.22 -4.76 -20.13
CA GLN A 186 -13.93 -4.69 -18.85
C GLN A 186 -14.74 -5.97 -18.64
N ASP A 187 -14.83 -6.40 -17.38
CA ASP A 187 -15.66 -7.54 -16.98
C ASP A 187 -17.13 -7.14 -16.77
N GLU A 188 -17.93 -8.10 -16.33
CA GLU A 188 -19.36 -7.94 -16.02
C GLU A 188 -19.65 -6.90 -14.93
N TYR A 189 -18.65 -6.55 -14.12
CA TYR A 189 -18.72 -5.52 -13.07
C TYR A 189 -18.24 -4.14 -13.55
N GLY A 190 -17.83 -4.00 -14.83
CA GLY A 190 -17.27 -2.78 -15.40
C GLY A 190 -15.84 -2.49 -14.92
N LEU A 191 -15.15 -3.49 -14.38
CA LEU A 191 -13.77 -3.39 -13.91
C LEU A 191 -12.81 -3.95 -14.98
N PRO A 192 -11.56 -3.43 -15.07
CA PRO A 192 -10.58 -3.94 -16.02
C PRO A 192 -10.33 -5.44 -15.85
N VAL A 193 -10.33 -6.18 -16.95
CA VAL A 193 -9.88 -7.58 -16.99
C VAL A 193 -8.37 -7.61 -16.87
N ARG A 194 -7.86 -8.34 -15.88
CA ARG A 194 -6.43 -8.38 -15.55
C ARG A 194 -5.77 -9.64 -16.09
N LEU A 195 -4.51 -9.49 -16.48
CA LEU A 195 -3.65 -10.61 -16.83
C LEU A 195 -3.02 -11.17 -15.56
N GLU A 196 -2.99 -12.49 -15.45
CA GLU A 196 -2.38 -13.23 -14.33
C GLU A 196 -0.84 -13.30 -14.50
N TRP A 197 -0.19 -12.14 -14.56
CA TRP A 197 1.25 -12.00 -14.82
C TRP A 197 2.11 -12.83 -13.84
N ALA A 198 1.64 -13.01 -12.61
CA ALA A 198 2.33 -13.78 -11.57
C ALA A 198 2.48 -15.27 -11.94
N ASN A 199 1.58 -15.83 -12.75
CA ASN A 199 1.68 -17.21 -13.23
C ASN A 199 2.86 -17.42 -14.18
N GLU A 200 3.26 -16.37 -14.89
CA GLU A 200 4.34 -16.40 -15.89
C GLU A 200 5.65 -15.81 -15.34
N TYR A 201 5.64 -15.32 -14.08
CA TYR A 201 6.82 -14.72 -13.50
C TYR A 201 7.92 -15.77 -13.27
N GLY A 202 9.05 -15.60 -13.96
CA GLY A 202 10.23 -16.47 -13.88
C GLY A 202 11.48 -15.78 -13.31
N GLY A 203 11.37 -14.53 -12.85
CA GLY A 203 12.50 -13.75 -12.33
C GLY A 203 13.05 -14.29 -11.01
N GLU A 204 14.25 -13.81 -10.64
CA GLU A 204 14.94 -14.25 -9.42
C GLU A 204 14.48 -13.52 -8.16
N ALA A 205 14.03 -12.27 -8.29
CA ALA A 205 13.54 -11.47 -7.18
C ALA A 205 12.19 -11.99 -6.63
N HIS A 206 11.96 -11.81 -5.34
CA HIS A 206 10.62 -11.99 -4.77
C HIS A 206 9.82 -10.71 -4.96
N ILE A 207 8.58 -10.83 -5.42
CA ILE A 207 7.66 -9.70 -5.62
C ILE A 207 6.56 -9.76 -4.57
N VAL A 208 6.43 -8.72 -3.75
CA VAL A 208 5.33 -8.55 -2.79
C VAL A 208 4.41 -7.44 -3.30
N TYR A 209 3.12 -7.73 -3.41
CA TYR A 209 2.13 -6.82 -3.98
C TYR A 209 0.74 -7.00 -3.38
N GLY A 210 -0.20 -6.10 -3.73
CA GLY A 210 -1.58 -6.06 -3.29
C GLY A 210 -2.55 -5.77 -4.44
N HIS A 211 -3.43 -4.77 -4.27
CA HIS A 211 -4.32 -4.22 -5.28
C HIS A 211 -5.52 -5.10 -5.66
N MET A 212 -5.35 -6.39 -5.68
CA MET A 212 -6.42 -7.34 -6.02
C MET A 212 -6.72 -8.20 -4.81
N ALA A 213 -7.81 -7.88 -4.12
CA ALA A 213 -8.19 -8.57 -2.91
C ALA A 213 -8.35 -10.09 -3.14
N VAL A 214 -7.50 -10.87 -2.49
CA VAL A 214 -7.51 -12.34 -2.48
C VAL A 214 -8.14 -12.86 -1.19
N THR A 215 -8.59 -14.11 -1.19
CA THR A 215 -9.11 -14.74 0.03
C THR A 215 -8.01 -15.16 0.99
N GLU A 216 -6.81 -15.44 0.46
CA GLU A 216 -5.66 -15.93 1.20
C GLU A 216 -4.36 -15.49 0.49
N ALA A 217 -3.35 -15.09 1.27
CA ALA A 217 -2.04 -14.75 0.74
C ALA A 217 -1.22 -16.02 0.53
N VAL A 218 -1.04 -16.42 -0.73
CA VAL A 218 -0.30 -17.62 -1.14
C VAL A 218 0.80 -17.26 -2.12
N TRP A 219 1.96 -17.89 -1.94
CA TRP A 219 3.05 -17.77 -2.90
C TRP A 219 2.68 -18.40 -4.24
N ASN A 220 2.92 -17.65 -5.32
CA ASN A 220 2.83 -18.13 -6.69
C ASN A 220 4.16 -17.83 -7.38
N ASN A 221 4.94 -18.87 -7.67
CA ASN A 221 6.35 -18.71 -8.04
C ASN A 221 7.10 -17.93 -6.92
N ARG A 222 7.75 -16.82 -7.28
CA ARG A 222 8.38 -15.92 -6.30
C ARG A 222 7.56 -14.64 -6.08
N THR A 223 6.26 -14.72 -6.26
CA THR A 223 5.36 -13.57 -6.07
C THR A 223 4.30 -13.88 -5.02
N ILE A 224 3.90 -12.89 -4.27
CA ILE A 224 2.81 -13.01 -3.30
C ILE A 224 1.94 -11.74 -3.27
N CYS A 225 0.62 -11.94 -3.38
CA CYS A 225 -0.36 -10.89 -3.12
C CYS A 225 -0.76 -10.96 -1.65
N ILE A 226 -0.60 -9.86 -0.93
CA ILE A 226 -0.96 -9.75 0.49
C ILE A 226 -2.13 -8.78 0.75
N ASP A 227 -2.82 -8.30 -0.30
CA ASP A 227 -4.13 -7.66 -0.14
C ASP A 227 -5.17 -8.73 0.12
N THR A 228 -5.46 -8.99 1.38
CA THR A 228 -6.47 -9.97 1.82
C THR A 228 -7.83 -9.32 2.12
N GLY A 229 -8.03 -8.09 1.63
CA GLY A 229 -9.31 -7.42 1.58
C GLY A 229 -9.82 -6.94 2.93
N CYS A 230 -8.95 -6.34 3.76
CA CYS A 230 -9.32 -5.83 5.09
C CYS A 230 -10.58 -4.97 5.06
N VAL A 231 -10.61 -3.94 4.22
CA VAL A 231 -11.75 -3.01 4.11
C VAL A 231 -13.06 -3.68 3.66
N PHE A 232 -12.97 -4.88 3.07
CA PHE A 232 -14.10 -5.71 2.63
C PHE A 232 -14.50 -6.80 3.65
N GLY A 233 -14.03 -6.71 4.90
CA GLY A 233 -14.28 -7.70 5.95
C GLY A 233 -13.40 -8.94 5.85
N GLY A 234 -12.23 -8.81 5.23
CA GLY A 234 -11.18 -9.84 5.23
C GLY A 234 -10.17 -9.64 6.32
N GLN A 235 -8.89 -9.67 5.96
CA GLN A 235 -7.78 -9.50 6.88
C GLN A 235 -6.86 -8.37 6.42
N LEU A 236 -6.14 -7.73 7.35
CA LEU A 236 -4.96 -6.95 7.05
C LEU A 236 -3.73 -7.85 7.24
N THR A 237 -2.99 -8.07 6.18
CA THR A 237 -1.87 -9.01 6.15
C THR A 237 -0.55 -8.28 6.01
N ALA A 238 0.44 -8.72 6.78
CA ALA A 238 1.84 -8.36 6.60
C ALA A 238 2.70 -9.58 6.28
N LEU A 239 3.73 -9.37 5.47
CA LEU A 239 4.79 -10.35 5.21
C LEU A 239 6.08 -9.91 5.89
N ARG A 240 6.64 -10.73 6.77
CA ARG A 240 7.98 -10.57 7.33
C ARG A 240 9.05 -10.97 6.33
N TRP A 241 10.03 -10.11 6.15
CA TRP A 241 11.19 -10.37 5.30
C TRP A 241 12.50 -10.22 6.10
N PRO A 242 13.45 -11.18 5.98
CA PRO A 242 13.53 -12.29 5.02
C PRO A 242 12.84 -13.59 5.43
N GLU A 243 12.19 -13.65 6.60
CA GLU A 243 11.60 -14.86 7.20
C GLU A 243 10.51 -15.48 6.31
N ARG A 244 9.80 -14.67 5.53
CA ARG A 244 8.64 -15.02 4.70
C ARG A 244 7.46 -15.55 5.53
N GLU A 245 7.31 -15.04 6.74
CA GLU A 245 6.19 -15.34 7.62
C GLU A 245 5.04 -14.34 7.39
N LEU A 246 3.82 -14.85 7.40
CA LEU A 246 2.61 -14.01 7.32
C LEU A 246 2.12 -13.72 8.74
N VAL A 247 1.75 -12.46 8.96
CA VAL A 247 1.07 -12.00 10.18
C VAL A 247 -0.22 -11.30 9.74
N GLU A 248 -1.35 -11.70 10.30
CA GLU A 248 -2.67 -11.29 9.85
C GLU A 248 -3.52 -10.84 11.02
N VAL A 249 -4.39 -9.88 10.76
CA VAL A 249 -5.41 -9.36 11.69
C VAL A 249 -6.75 -9.36 10.97
N GLU A 250 -7.76 -9.95 11.58
CA GLU A 250 -9.13 -9.91 11.07
C GLU A 250 -9.63 -8.46 11.00
N ALA A 251 -10.37 -8.12 9.95
CA ALA A 251 -11.08 -6.85 9.89
C ALA A 251 -12.06 -6.72 11.06
N LEU A 252 -12.07 -5.56 11.69
CA LEU A 252 -13.00 -5.27 12.79
C LEU A 252 -14.44 -5.19 12.28
N GLU A 253 -14.61 -4.72 11.05
CA GLU A 253 -15.92 -4.59 10.38
C GLU A 253 -15.78 -4.77 8.86
N THR A 254 -16.90 -4.92 8.17
CA THR A 254 -16.96 -4.74 6.71
C THR A 254 -17.28 -3.28 6.42
N TYR A 255 -16.26 -2.50 6.10
CA TYR A 255 -16.38 -1.05 5.89
C TYR A 255 -16.93 -0.67 4.52
N TYR A 256 -16.68 -1.52 3.53
CA TYR A 256 -17.08 -1.25 2.15
C TYR A 256 -17.53 -2.53 1.44
N ALA A 257 -18.63 -2.44 0.66
CA ALA A 257 -19.10 -3.57 -0.13
C ALA A 257 -18.22 -3.74 -1.38
N SER A 258 -17.62 -4.92 -1.53
CA SER A 258 -16.86 -5.21 -2.75
C SER A 258 -17.79 -5.41 -3.95
N LEU A 259 -17.44 -4.77 -5.07
CA LEU A 259 -18.15 -4.98 -6.34
C LEU A 259 -17.88 -6.37 -6.94
N ARG A 260 -16.72 -6.96 -6.63
CA ARG A 260 -16.29 -8.27 -7.09
C ARG A 260 -15.95 -9.15 -5.89
N PRO A 261 -16.30 -10.44 -5.88
CA PRO A 261 -15.82 -11.37 -4.86
C PRO A 261 -14.30 -11.37 -4.78
N ARG A 262 -13.74 -11.54 -3.57
CA ARG A 262 -12.31 -11.76 -3.40
C ARG A 262 -11.87 -13.00 -4.18
N GLN A 263 -10.74 -12.94 -4.84
CA GLN A 263 -10.28 -14.03 -5.70
C GLN A 263 -9.68 -15.16 -4.87
N ALA A 264 -10.16 -16.39 -5.07
CA ALA A 264 -9.46 -17.57 -4.61
C ALA A 264 -8.27 -17.84 -5.55
N ARG A 265 -7.04 -17.85 -5.04
CA ARG A 265 -5.88 -18.26 -5.84
C ARG A 265 -5.73 -19.78 -5.81
N ALA A 266 -5.75 -20.39 -6.99
CA ALA A 266 -5.38 -21.79 -7.12
C ALA A 266 -3.86 -21.90 -6.95
N VAL A 267 -3.43 -22.65 -5.94
CA VAL A 267 -2.03 -23.13 -5.86
C VAL A 267 -1.84 -24.11 -7.03
N ARG A 268 -0.91 -23.81 -7.93
CA ARG A 268 -0.48 -24.74 -8.97
C ARG A 268 0.78 -25.47 -8.55
#